data_0f1f2416f5c3e0d2c9021b23f91b1427
#
_entry.id   0f1f2416f5c3e0d2c9021b23f91b1427
#
_cell.length_a   1.000
_cell.length_b   1.000
_cell.length_c   1.000
_cell.angle_alpha   90.00
_cell.angle_beta   90.00
_cell.angle_gamma   90.00
#
_symmetry.space_group_name_H-M   'P 1'
#
loop_
_entity.id
_entity.type
_entity.pdbx_description
1 polymer ?
#
loop_
_entity_poly.entity_id
_entity_poly.type
_entity_poly.pdbx_seq_one_letter_code
_entity_poly.pdbx_strand_id
1 'polypeptide(L)'
;NDVMRSVKESIAFLSEQTSLTNESVAKISSTTELITAIASQTNLLSLNASIEAARAGEHGRGFSVVASEIQQLSEQSNRAAGEIQKMIANLNTNSTHTLDRVKEVQHVIEKQEENIQKTSEIFREVCNHIDQSASGMDIIMENSEKLEDIRTETVTVVQDSASLSEENSASIQEMMASIENIYQELGDISDKTKALNALSKEMTASVDVFHTS
;
A
#
# COMPACT_ATOMS: atom_id res chain seq x y z
N ASN A 1 4.06 -4.56 16.81
CA ASN A 1 3.57 -3.77 17.96
C ASN A 1 4.53 -3.77 19.17
N ASP A 2 5.25 -4.86 19.43
CA ASP A 2 6.16 -4.94 20.60
C ASP A 2 7.35 -3.99 20.51
N VAL A 3 7.92 -3.83 19.31
CA VAL A 3 9.02 -2.87 19.07
C VAL A 3 8.58 -1.44 19.36
N MET A 4 7.40 -1.04 18.90
CA MET A 4 6.88 0.32 19.11
C MET A 4 6.60 0.60 20.60
N ARG A 5 6.09 -0.39 21.33
CA ARG A 5 5.89 -0.31 22.77
C ARG A 5 7.23 -0.13 23.50
N SER A 6 8.24 -0.92 23.16
CA SER A 6 9.57 -0.83 23.75
C SER A 6 10.23 0.53 23.49
N VAL A 7 10.03 1.09 22.30
CA VAL A 7 10.53 2.44 21.96
C VAL A 7 9.82 3.52 22.76
N LYS A 8 8.49 3.44 22.95
CA LYS A 8 7.73 4.36 23.80
C LYS A 8 8.20 4.33 25.27
N GLU A 9 8.39 3.13 25.79
CA GLU A 9 8.93 2.95 27.15
C GLU A 9 10.33 3.56 27.31
N SER A 10 11.20 3.37 26.30
CA SER A 10 12.55 3.94 26.30
C SER A 10 12.53 5.48 26.26
N ILE A 11 11.61 6.06 25.49
CA ILE A 11 11.45 7.51 25.40
C ILE A 11 10.88 8.11 26.70
N ALA A 12 9.91 7.45 27.32
CA ALA A 12 9.39 7.86 28.61
C ALA A 12 10.49 7.85 29.68
N PHE A 13 11.31 6.80 29.70
CA PHE A 13 12.46 6.69 30.58
C PHE A 13 13.50 7.80 30.33
N LEU A 14 13.84 8.10 29.07
CA LEU A 14 14.75 9.18 28.73
C LEU A 14 14.23 10.55 29.17
N SER A 15 12.94 10.79 29.01
CA SER A 15 12.29 12.02 29.48
C SER A 15 12.40 12.18 30.99
N GLU A 16 12.12 11.13 31.75
CA GLU A 16 12.22 11.10 33.21
C GLU A 16 13.67 11.34 33.66
N GLN A 17 14.64 10.62 33.07
CA GLN A 17 16.06 10.78 33.42
C GLN A 17 16.57 12.20 33.14
N THR A 18 16.13 12.81 32.04
CA THR A 18 16.50 14.19 31.70
C THR A 18 15.88 15.18 32.70
N SER A 19 14.64 14.94 33.12
CA SER A 19 14.00 15.76 34.17
C SER A 19 14.73 15.67 35.54
N LEU A 20 15.12 14.47 35.96
CA LEU A 20 15.91 14.24 37.15
C LEU A 20 17.31 14.89 37.08
N THR A 21 17.90 14.89 35.88
CA THR A 21 19.15 15.60 35.60
C THR A 21 18.99 17.10 35.81
N ASN A 22 17.91 17.69 35.26
CA ASN A 22 17.62 19.13 35.46
C ASN A 22 17.41 19.50 36.91
N GLU A 23 16.72 18.66 37.69
CA GLU A 23 16.56 18.88 39.13
C GLU A 23 17.91 18.85 39.85
N SER A 24 18.78 17.91 39.48
CA SER A 24 20.14 17.81 40.06
C SER A 24 20.98 19.03 39.67
N VAL A 25 20.92 19.49 38.43
CA VAL A 25 21.60 20.70 37.94
C VAL A 25 21.14 21.94 38.73
N ALA A 26 19.83 22.08 39.01
CA ALA A 26 19.30 23.17 39.80
C ALA A 26 19.83 23.17 41.26
N LYS A 27 19.93 21.98 41.86
CA LYS A 27 20.51 21.83 43.20
C LYS A 27 22.00 22.20 43.24
N ILE A 28 22.78 21.78 42.23
CA ILE A 28 24.18 22.11 42.09
C ILE A 28 24.35 23.62 41.89
N SER A 29 23.49 24.26 41.07
CA SER A 29 23.50 25.72 40.89
C SER A 29 23.35 26.47 42.20
N SER A 30 22.33 26.13 42.98
CA SER A 30 22.07 26.75 44.29
C SER A 30 23.24 26.55 45.28
N THR A 31 23.82 25.34 45.27
CA THR A 31 25.00 25.07 46.12
C THR A 31 26.22 25.88 45.68
N THR A 32 26.43 26.04 44.40
CA THR A 32 27.55 26.83 43.84
C THR A 32 27.39 28.32 44.15
N GLU A 33 26.16 28.84 44.11
CA GLU A 33 25.86 30.21 44.54
C GLU A 33 26.20 30.43 46.02
N LEU A 34 25.88 29.44 46.88
CA LEU A 34 26.25 29.49 48.30
C LEU A 34 27.78 29.47 48.46
N ILE A 35 28.51 28.63 47.73
CA ILE A 35 29.97 28.59 47.75
C ILE A 35 30.56 29.95 47.35
N THR A 36 30.03 30.58 46.32
CA THR A 36 30.44 31.92 45.85
C THR A 36 30.21 32.97 46.93
N ALA A 37 29.06 32.90 47.62
CA ALA A 37 28.76 33.82 48.73
C ALA A 37 29.74 33.63 49.91
N ILE A 38 30.02 32.37 50.29
CA ILE A 38 30.98 32.05 51.38
C ILE A 38 32.40 32.53 51.01
N ALA A 39 32.85 32.25 49.75
CA ALA A 39 34.14 32.69 49.29
C ALA A 39 34.28 34.22 49.27
N SER A 40 33.25 34.93 48.84
CA SER A 40 33.21 36.39 48.85
C SER A 40 33.25 36.96 50.28
N GLN A 41 32.51 36.36 51.24
CA GLN A 41 32.53 36.75 52.63
C GLN A 41 33.87 36.46 53.28
N THR A 42 34.50 35.32 52.97
CA THR A 42 35.82 34.94 53.39
C THR A 42 36.88 35.89 52.88
N ASN A 43 36.79 36.34 51.65
CA ASN A 43 37.64 37.37 51.05
C ASN A 43 37.56 38.71 51.81
N LEU A 44 36.34 39.15 52.15
CA LEU A 44 36.13 40.35 52.93
C LEU A 44 36.68 40.21 54.34
N LEU A 45 36.54 39.08 55.00
CA LEU A 45 37.07 38.81 56.33
C LEU A 45 38.61 38.82 56.31
N SER A 46 39.22 38.20 55.32
CA SER A 46 40.68 38.17 55.14
C SER A 46 41.26 39.56 54.87
N LEU A 47 40.56 40.37 54.07
CA LEU A 47 40.92 41.75 53.82
C LEU A 47 40.90 42.58 55.09
N ASN A 48 39.86 42.46 55.93
CA ASN A 48 39.75 43.14 57.21
C ASN A 48 40.86 42.68 58.19
N ALA A 49 41.17 41.37 58.22
CA ALA A 49 42.27 40.82 59.02
C ALA A 49 43.64 41.33 58.52
N SER A 50 43.86 41.48 57.27
CA SER A 50 45.07 42.06 56.67
C SER A 50 45.28 43.53 57.11
N ILE A 51 44.16 44.29 57.06
CA ILE A 51 44.18 45.70 57.51
C ILE A 51 44.54 45.79 58.99
N GLU A 52 43.94 44.99 59.86
CA GLU A 52 44.22 45.03 61.31
C GLU A 52 45.63 44.49 61.67
N ALA A 53 46.12 43.48 60.90
CA ALA A 53 47.49 42.99 60.99
C ALA A 53 48.52 44.10 60.65
N ALA A 54 48.27 44.89 59.59
CA ALA A 54 49.10 46.03 59.24
C ALA A 54 49.09 47.11 60.31
N ARG A 55 47.94 47.30 60.97
CA ARG A 55 47.75 48.27 62.06
C ARG A 55 48.55 47.89 63.33
N ALA A 56 48.76 46.59 63.59
CA ALA A 56 49.53 46.07 64.69
C ALA A 56 51.05 46.13 64.46
N GLY A 57 51.54 46.57 63.31
CA GLY A 57 52.94 46.78 63.02
C GLY A 57 53.76 45.48 63.09
N GLU A 58 54.92 45.51 63.72
CA GLU A 58 55.82 44.34 63.87
C GLU A 58 55.16 43.12 64.53
N HIS A 59 54.23 43.33 65.44
CA HIS A 59 53.50 42.27 66.15
C HIS A 59 52.45 41.59 65.24
N GLY A 60 52.04 42.22 64.13
CA GLY A 60 51.03 41.69 63.16
C GLY A 60 51.63 40.92 62.02
N ARG A 61 52.95 40.83 61.83
CA ARG A 61 53.55 40.21 60.57
C ARG A 61 53.12 38.82 60.33
N GLY A 62 53.04 37.95 61.31
CA GLY A 62 52.59 36.56 61.14
C GLY A 62 51.09 36.45 60.69
N PHE A 63 50.24 37.32 61.28
CA PHE A 63 48.82 37.42 60.98
C PHE A 63 48.58 37.96 59.55
N SER A 64 49.39 38.88 59.06
CA SER A 64 49.31 39.44 57.73
C SER A 64 49.59 38.39 56.70
N VAL A 65 50.53 37.47 56.90
CA VAL A 65 50.81 36.37 55.94
C VAL A 65 49.62 35.42 55.89
N VAL A 66 49.04 35.03 57.05
CA VAL A 66 47.87 34.14 57.05
C VAL A 66 46.65 34.79 56.39
N ALA A 67 46.41 36.09 56.68
CA ALA A 67 45.30 36.82 56.03
C ALA A 67 45.45 36.92 54.54
N SER A 68 46.68 37.15 54.03
CA SER A 68 46.95 37.15 52.59
C SER A 68 46.72 35.78 51.93
N GLU A 69 47.09 34.70 52.63
CA GLU A 69 46.87 33.32 52.10
C GLU A 69 45.37 32.98 52.06
N ILE A 70 44.59 33.36 53.09
CA ILE A 70 43.14 33.20 53.12
C ILE A 70 42.49 33.99 51.98
N GLN A 71 42.96 35.20 51.72
CA GLN A 71 42.48 36.03 50.58
C GLN A 71 42.71 35.33 49.27
N GLN A 72 43.90 34.81 49.03
CA GLN A 72 44.23 34.08 47.82
C GLN A 72 43.38 32.83 47.63
N LEU A 73 43.14 32.04 48.69
CA LEU A 73 42.29 30.86 48.68
C LEU A 73 40.84 31.21 48.39
N SER A 74 40.32 32.31 48.94
CA SER A 74 38.96 32.76 48.69
C SER A 74 38.75 33.24 47.25
N GLU A 75 39.73 33.92 46.66
CA GLU A 75 39.73 34.30 45.26
C GLU A 75 39.81 33.07 44.32
N GLN A 76 40.59 32.05 44.67
CA GLN A 76 40.62 30.78 43.93
C GLN A 76 39.28 30.05 44.01
N SER A 77 38.64 30.03 45.20
CA SER A 77 37.32 29.43 45.41
C SER A 77 36.25 30.11 44.56
N ASN A 78 36.26 31.47 44.51
CA ASN A 78 35.34 32.23 43.67
C ASN A 78 35.53 31.93 42.16
N ARG A 79 36.78 31.81 41.70
CA ARG A 79 37.09 31.45 40.31
C ARG A 79 36.56 30.06 39.98
N ALA A 80 36.85 29.06 40.85
CA ALA A 80 36.37 27.69 40.67
C ALA A 80 34.84 27.61 40.68
N ALA A 81 34.16 28.32 41.56
CA ALA A 81 32.70 28.41 41.56
C ALA A 81 32.14 29.03 40.27
N GLY A 82 32.80 30.06 39.76
CA GLY A 82 32.45 30.67 38.47
C GLY A 82 32.61 29.73 37.27
N GLU A 83 33.62 28.86 37.28
CA GLU A 83 33.76 27.81 36.25
C GLU A 83 32.67 26.74 36.36
N ILE A 84 32.33 26.31 37.59
CA ILE A 84 31.22 25.39 37.81
C ILE A 84 29.88 25.97 37.31
N GLN A 85 29.60 27.26 37.58
CA GLN A 85 28.40 27.93 37.08
C GLN A 85 28.31 27.90 35.53
N LYS A 86 29.44 28.09 34.82
CA LYS A 86 29.47 27.99 33.36
C LYS A 86 29.17 26.55 32.90
N MET A 87 29.73 25.54 33.58
CA MET A 87 29.43 24.14 33.27
C MET A 87 27.97 23.80 33.51
N ILE A 88 27.37 24.32 34.58
CA ILE A 88 25.94 24.16 34.87
C ILE A 88 25.07 24.80 33.81
N ALA A 89 25.39 26.01 33.34
CA ALA A 89 24.65 26.66 32.25
C ALA A 89 24.67 25.83 30.97
N ASN A 90 25.83 25.27 30.61
CA ASN A 90 25.99 24.38 29.48
C ASN A 90 25.17 23.07 29.63
N LEU A 91 25.18 22.47 30.82
CA LEU A 91 24.40 21.27 31.14
C LEU A 91 22.90 21.55 31.04
N ASN A 92 22.42 22.67 31.51
CA ASN A 92 21.02 23.06 31.43
C ASN A 92 20.58 23.24 29.96
N THR A 93 21.42 23.90 29.16
CA THR A 93 21.16 24.05 27.72
C THR A 93 21.07 22.70 27.01
N ASN A 94 22.04 21.80 27.23
CA ASN A 94 22.06 20.48 26.62
C ASN A 94 20.88 19.62 27.07
N SER A 95 20.50 19.72 28.36
CA SER A 95 19.35 18.98 28.87
C SER A 95 18.02 19.46 28.23
N THR A 96 17.87 20.79 28.08
CA THR A 96 16.70 21.36 27.36
C THR A 96 16.64 20.87 25.92
N HIS A 97 17.75 20.91 25.18
CA HIS A 97 17.83 20.37 23.83
C HIS A 97 17.48 18.88 23.78
N THR A 98 17.93 18.11 24.77
CA THR A 98 17.60 16.67 24.84
C THR A 98 16.08 16.47 25.00
N LEU A 99 15.43 17.24 25.89
CA LEU A 99 13.97 17.17 26.05
C LEU A 99 13.20 17.52 24.77
N ASP A 100 13.66 18.51 24.04
CA ASP A 100 13.02 18.90 22.78
C ASP A 100 13.16 17.78 21.72
N ARG A 101 14.34 17.14 21.64
CA ARG A 101 14.55 15.98 20.75
C ARG A 101 13.69 14.78 21.17
N VAL A 102 13.53 14.53 22.45
CA VAL A 102 12.65 13.48 22.97
C VAL A 102 11.20 13.71 22.51
N LYS A 103 10.70 14.96 22.58
CA LYS A 103 9.35 15.32 22.09
C LYS A 103 9.21 15.11 20.57
N GLU A 104 10.22 15.50 19.79
CA GLU A 104 10.22 15.26 18.34
C GLU A 104 10.12 13.77 18.01
N VAL A 105 10.92 12.93 18.68
CA VAL A 105 10.89 11.47 18.47
C VAL A 105 9.53 10.90 18.90
N GLN A 106 8.94 11.39 19.98
CA GLN A 106 7.60 10.98 20.41
C GLN A 106 6.54 11.24 19.33
N HIS A 107 6.56 12.42 18.72
CA HIS A 107 5.67 12.75 17.62
C HIS A 107 5.88 11.87 16.38
N VAL A 108 7.13 11.55 16.04
CA VAL A 108 7.45 10.62 14.92
C VAL A 108 6.88 9.23 15.19
N ILE A 109 6.93 8.75 16.43
CA ILE A 109 6.39 7.45 16.81
C ILE A 109 4.86 7.42 16.68
N GLU A 110 4.17 8.47 17.14
CA GLU A 110 2.71 8.58 16.99
C GLU A 110 2.30 8.51 15.52
N LYS A 111 3.01 9.24 14.66
CA LYS A 111 2.78 9.20 13.21
C LYS A 111 3.09 7.83 12.59
N GLN A 112 4.11 7.14 13.10
CA GLN A 112 4.44 5.79 12.65
C GLN A 112 3.36 4.78 13.02
N GLU A 113 2.74 4.88 14.21
CA GLU A 113 1.60 4.04 14.60
C GLU A 113 0.41 4.24 13.65
N GLU A 114 0.08 5.48 13.32
CA GLU A 114 -0.99 5.78 12.36
C GLU A 114 -0.71 5.14 10.98
N ASN A 115 0.54 5.22 10.51
CA ASN A 115 0.94 4.62 9.23
C ASN A 115 0.87 3.08 9.26
N ILE A 116 1.25 2.45 10.38
CA ILE A 116 1.13 0.99 10.54
C ILE A 116 -0.34 0.57 10.51
N GLN A 117 -1.21 1.32 11.14
CA GLN A 117 -2.64 1.04 11.16
C GLN A 117 -3.25 1.15 9.75
N LYS A 118 -2.96 2.23 9.02
CA LYS A 118 -3.36 2.38 7.61
C LYS A 118 -2.83 1.25 6.72
N THR A 119 -1.59 0.87 6.92
CA THR A 119 -0.99 -0.25 6.17
C THR A 119 -1.72 -1.57 6.46
N SER A 120 -2.10 -1.81 7.71
CA SER A 120 -2.87 -3.00 8.09
C SER A 120 -4.27 -3.02 7.46
N GLU A 121 -4.93 -1.87 7.34
CA GLU A 121 -6.22 -1.73 6.66
C GLU A 121 -6.09 -2.04 5.16
N ILE A 122 -5.08 -1.48 4.49
CA ILE A 122 -4.80 -1.74 3.08
C ILE A 122 -4.53 -3.24 2.84
N PHE A 123 -3.75 -3.90 3.70
CA PHE A 123 -3.52 -5.34 3.58
C PHE A 123 -4.81 -6.15 3.70
N ARG A 124 -5.74 -5.75 4.57
CA ARG A 124 -7.05 -6.41 4.69
C ARG A 124 -7.89 -6.25 3.42
N GLU A 125 -7.88 -5.07 2.81
CA GLU A 125 -8.54 -4.83 1.52
C GLU A 125 -7.91 -5.69 0.40
N VAL A 126 -6.58 -5.76 0.34
CA VAL A 126 -5.88 -6.63 -0.63
C VAL A 126 -6.28 -8.09 -0.46
N CYS A 127 -6.35 -8.61 0.77
CA CYS A 127 -6.83 -9.98 1.02
C CYS A 127 -8.26 -10.18 0.51
N ASN A 128 -9.18 -9.25 0.78
CA ASN A 128 -10.55 -9.33 0.28
C ASN A 128 -10.61 -9.33 -1.27
N HIS A 129 -9.79 -8.53 -1.93
CA HIS A 129 -9.71 -8.53 -3.40
C HIS A 129 -9.13 -9.83 -3.98
N ILE A 130 -8.18 -10.45 -3.28
CA ILE A 130 -7.66 -11.76 -3.66
C ILE A 130 -8.76 -12.83 -3.57
N ASP A 131 -9.54 -12.85 -2.48
CA ASP A 131 -10.66 -13.79 -2.30
C ASP A 131 -11.73 -13.58 -3.38
N GLN A 132 -12.08 -12.33 -3.72
CA GLN A 132 -13.00 -12.02 -4.82
C GLN A 132 -12.44 -12.48 -6.18
N SER A 133 -11.15 -12.32 -6.41
CA SER A 133 -10.50 -12.77 -7.65
C SER A 133 -10.49 -14.29 -7.76
N ALA A 134 -10.27 -15.01 -6.66
CA ALA A 134 -10.36 -16.46 -6.61
C ALA A 134 -11.78 -16.94 -6.95
N SER A 135 -12.81 -16.33 -6.35
CA SER A 135 -14.21 -16.65 -6.67
C SER A 135 -14.57 -16.34 -8.13
N GLY A 136 -14.02 -15.25 -8.70
CA GLY A 136 -14.18 -14.93 -10.13
C GLY A 136 -13.54 -15.98 -11.05
N MET A 137 -12.40 -16.57 -10.62
CA MET A 137 -11.73 -17.64 -11.37
C MET A 137 -12.56 -18.93 -11.38
N ASP A 138 -13.23 -19.27 -10.29
CA ASP A 138 -14.16 -20.42 -10.24
C ASP A 138 -15.30 -20.26 -11.25
N ILE A 139 -15.87 -19.06 -11.37
CA ILE A 139 -16.91 -18.75 -12.37
C ILE A 139 -16.37 -18.88 -13.81
N ILE A 140 -15.15 -18.44 -14.06
CA ILE A 140 -14.50 -18.58 -15.38
C ILE A 140 -14.29 -20.06 -15.71
N MET A 141 -13.88 -20.88 -14.77
CA MET A 141 -13.73 -22.33 -14.96
C MET A 141 -15.06 -22.99 -15.31
N GLU A 142 -16.14 -22.71 -14.57
CA GLU A 142 -17.49 -23.23 -14.85
C GLU A 142 -17.98 -22.82 -16.27
N ASN A 143 -17.77 -21.54 -16.64
CA ASN A 143 -18.14 -21.06 -17.97
C ASN A 143 -17.30 -21.72 -19.09
N SER A 144 -16.02 -22.04 -18.82
CA SER A 144 -15.16 -22.74 -19.78
C SER A 144 -15.62 -24.18 -20.02
N GLU A 145 -16.08 -24.87 -19.00
CA GLU A 145 -16.70 -26.21 -19.15
C GLU A 145 -17.98 -26.13 -20.02
N LYS A 146 -18.86 -25.17 -19.74
CA LYS A 146 -20.07 -24.96 -20.53
C LYS A 146 -19.76 -24.62 -22.00
N LEU A 147 -18.71 -23.85 -22.26
CA LEU A 147 -18.27 -23.55 -23.63
C LEU A 147 -17.79 -24.81 -24.38
N GLU A 148 -17.09 -25.73 -23.69
CA GLU A 148 -16.67 -26.99 -24.31
C GLU A 148 -17.87 -27.90 -24.65
N ASP A 149 -18.89 -27.95 -23.80
CA ASP A 149 -20.14 -28.66 -24.07
C ASP A 149 -20.85 -28.09 -25.30
N ILE A 150 -21.03 -26.77 -25.37
CA ILE A 150 -21.64 -26.06 -26.50
C ILE A 150 -20.83 -26.27 -27.79
N ARG A 151 -19.51 -26.30 -27.70
CA ARG A 151 -18.62 -26.58 -28.82
C ARG A 151 -18.90 -27.98 -29.40
N THR A 152 -19.00 -28.97 -28.50
CA THR A 152 -19.26 -30.36 -28.87
C THR A 152 -20.64 -30.52 -29.54
N GLU A 153 -21.67 -29.90 -28.96
CA GLU A 153 -23.02 -29.88 -29.55
C GLU A 153 -23.03 -29.18 -30.91
N THR A 154 -22.35 -28.05 -31.04
CA THR A 154 -22.23 -27.30 -32.32
C THR A 154 -21.58 -28.16 -33.42
N VAL A 155 -20.52 -28.90 -33.09
CA VAL A 155 -19.86 -29.82 -34.05
C VAL A 155 -20.84 -30.90 -34.51
N THR A 156 -21.62 -31.47 -33.61
CA THR A 156 -22.65 -32.47 -33.94
C THR A 156 -23.70 -31.90 -34.89
N VAL A 157 -24.25 -30.74 -34.58
CA VAL A 157 -25.25 -30.06 -35.44
C VAL A 157 -24.70 -29.75 -36.85
N VAL A 158 -23.44 -29.36 -36.94
CA VAL A 158 -22.79 -29.12 -38.25
C VAL A 158 -22.63 -30.42 -39.02
N GLN A 159 -22.27 -31.52 -38.38
CA GLN A 159 -22.19 -32.84 -39.02
C GLN A 159 -23.53 -33.33 -39.52
N ASP A 160 -24.58 -33.21 -38.71
CA ASP A 160 -25.95 -33.57 -39.08
C ASP A 160 -26.44 -32.71 -40.26
N SER A 161 -26.13 -31.41 -40.26
CA SER A 161 -26.46 -30.52 -41.35
C SER A 161 -25.76 -30.88 -42.67
N ALA A 162 -24.49 -31.32 -42.58
CA ALA A 162 -23.75 -31.81 -43.74
C ALA A 162 -24.39 -33.10 -44.32
N SER A 163 -24.72 -34.06 -43.43
CA SER A 163 -25.40 -35.32 -43.85
C SER A 163 -26.77 -35.03 -44.49
N LEU A 164 -27.57 -34.12 -43.93
CA LEU A 164 -28.85 -33.70 -44.51
C LEU A 164 -28.68 -33.02 -45.88
N SER A 165 -27.61 -32.26 -46.05
CA SER A 165 -27.27 -31.61 -47.32
C SER A 165 -26.93 -32.66 -48.42
N GLU A 166 -26.21 -33.74 -48.07
CA GLU A 166 -25.92 -34.85 -48.96
C GLU A 166 -27.22 -35.61 -49.37
N GLU A 167 -28.11 -35.91 -48.40
CA GLU A 167 -29.40 -36.53 -48.64
C GLU A 167 -30.30 -35.68 -49.55
N ASN A 168 -30.35 -34.36 -49.30
CA ASN A 168 -31.06 -33.43 -50.15
C ASN A 168 -30.51 -33.44 -51.61
N SER A 169 -29.17 -33.50 -51.75
CA SER A 169 -28.54 -33.56 -53.08
C SER A 169 -28.90 -34.84 -53.78
N ALA A 170 -28.95 -36.00 -53.14
CA ALA A 170 -29.38 -37.25 -53.70
C ALA A 170 -30.88 -37.21 -54.11
N SER A 171 -31.73 -36.66 -53.23
CA SER A 171 -33.17 -36.48 -53.56
C SER A 171 -33.39 -35.56 -54.74
N ILE A 172 -32.62 -34.53 -54.91
CA ILE A 172 -32.68 -33.64 -56.12
C ILE A 172 -32.26 -34.40 -57.35
N GLN A 173 -31.25 -35.27 -57.32
CA GLN A 173 -30.85 -36.10 -58.45
C GLN A 173 -31.95 -37.08 -58.86
N GLU A 174 -32.59 -37.75 -57.88
CA GLU A 174 -33.75 -38.64 -58.16
C GLU A 174 -34.93 -37.87 -58.79
N MET A 175 -35.20 -36.67 -58.26
CA MET A 175 -36.24 -35.81 -58.83
C MET A 175 -35.96 -35.41 -60.30
N MET A 176 -34.69 -35.06 -60.60
CA MET A 176 -34.26 -34.73 -61.96
C MET A 176 -34.44 -35.93 -62.87
N ALA A 177 -34.08 -37.15 -62.48
CA ALA A 177 -34.31 -38.37 -63.25
C ALA A 177 -35.81 -38.64 -63.51
N SER A 178 -36.66 -38.39 -62.49
CA SER A 178 -38.10 -38.50 -62.61
C SER A 178 -38.69 -37.48 -63.57
N ILE A 179 -38.21 -36.27 -63.55
CA ILE A 179 -38.60 -35.20 -64.51
C ILE A 179 -38.22 -35.57 -65.95
N GLU A 180 -37.03 -36.13 -66.19
CA GLU A 180 -36.59 -36.60 -67.49
C GLU A 180 -37.51 -37.70 -68.00
N ASN A 181 -37.88 -38.67 -67.16
CA ASN A 181 -38.86 -39.70 -67.53
C ASN A 181 -40.22 -39.12 -67.92
N ILE A 182 -40.71 -38.12 -67.15
CA ILE A 182 -41.97 -37.42 -67.46
C ILE A 182 -41.87 -36.70 -68.82
N TYR A 183 -40.76 -36.09 -69.20
CA TYR A 183 -40.55 -35.48 -70.50
C TYR A 183 -40.60 -36.50 -71.64
N GLN A 184 -40.01 -37.70 -71.45
CA GLN A 184 -40.09 -38.78 -72.43
C GLN A 184 -41.53 -39.26 -72.60
N GLU A 185 -42.26 -39.49 -71.50
CA GLU A 185 -43.67 -39.88 -71.56
C GLU A 185 -44.57 -38.84 -72.28
N LEU A 186 -44.33 -37.55 -72.01
CA LEU A 186 -45.04 -36.45 -72.67
C LEU A 186 -44.73 -36.44 -74.19
N GLY A 187 -43.48 -36.75 -74.57
CA GLY A 187 -43.10 -36.93 -76.00
C GLY A 187 -43.85 -38.04 -76.62
N ASP A 188 -43.95 -39.21 -76.03
CA ASP A 188 -44.73 -40.37 -76.49
C ASP A 188 -46.22 -40.07 -76.63
N ILE A 189 -46.80 -39.36 -75.63
CA ILE A 189 -48.22 -38.93 -75.68
C ILE A 189 -48.45 -37.97 -76.87
N SER A 190 -47.54 -37.04 -77.12
CA SER A 190 -47.61 -36.10 -78.21
C SER A 190 -47.62 -36.86 -79.57
N ASP A 191 -46.76 -37.83 -79.73
CA ASP A 191 -46.68 -38.61 -80.97
C ASP A 191 -47.89 -39.52 -81.18
N LYS A 192 -48.39 -40.18 -80.10
CA LYS A 192 -49.65 -40.92 -80.12
C LYS A 192 -50.83 -40.01 -80.45
N THR A 193 -50.87 -38.79 -79.94
CA THR A 193 -51.93 -37.79 -80.25
C THR A 193 -51.87 -37.36 -81.73
N LYS A 194 -50.69 -37.17 -82.30
CA LYS A 194 -50.54 -36.91 -83.76
C LYS A 194 -51.03 -38.05 -84.59
N ALA A 195 -50.68 -39.29 -84.19
CA ALA A 195 -51.15 -40.51 -84.94
C ALA A 195 -52.66 -40.66 -84.83
N LEU A 196 -53.27 -40.44 -83.68
CA LEU A 196 -54.74 -40.42 -83.55
C LEU A 196 -55.42 -39.34 -84.35
N ASN A 197 -54.86 -38.16 -84.50
CA ASN A 197 -55.39 -37.09 -85.34
C ASN A 197 -55.29 -37.47 -86.82
N ALA A 198 -54.22 -38.11 -87.27
CA ALA A 198 -54.06 -38.61 -88.62
C ALA A 198 -55.11 -39.70 -88.89
N LEU A 199 -55.27 -40.66 -87.97
CA LEU A 199 -56.29 -41.73 -88.12
C LEU A 199 -57.71 -41.18 -88.14
N SER A 200 -58.02 -40.18 -87.30
CA SER A 200 -59.34 -39.49 -87.32
C SER A 200 -59.64 -38.80 -88.67
N LYS A 201 -58.64 -38.18 -89.29
CA LYS A 201 -58.76 -37.57 -90.63
C LYS A 201 -59.00 -38.61 -91.70
N GLU A 202 -58.30 -39.74 -91.64
CA GLU A 202 -58.46 -40.83 -92.52
C GLU A 202 -59.86 -41.48 -92.45
N MET A 203 -60.35 -41.66 -91.17
CA MET A 203 -61.71 -42.10 -90.89
C MET A 203 -62.77 -41.12 -91.48
N THR A 204 -62.59 -39.82 -91.26
CA THR A 204 -63.49 -38.79 -91.77
C THR A 204 -63.50 -38.82 -93.31
N ALA A 205 -62.38 -38.94 -93.99
CA ALA A 205 -62.31 -39.08 -95.45
C ALA A 205 -62.97 -40.36 -95.93
N SER A 206 -62.86 -41.48 -95.21
CA SER A 206 -63.53 -42.75 -95.55
C SER A 206 -65.06 -42.65 -95.43
N VAL A 207 -65.53 -41.95 -94.38
CA VAL A 207 -66.99 -41.73 -94.23
C VAL A 207 -67.57 -40.81 -95.29
N ASP A 208 -66.85 -39.78 -95.72
CA ASP A 208 -67.28 -38.87 -96.76
C ASP A 208 -67.44 -39.60 -98.14
N VAL A 209 -66.60 -40.61 -98.35
CA VAL A 209 -66.77 -41.46 -99.57
C VAL A 209 -68.06 -42.24 -99.57
N PHE A 210 -68.60 -42.63 -98.42
CA PHE A 210 -69.89 -43.31 -98.30
C PHE A 210 -71.12 -42.37 -98.36
N HIS A 211 -70.92 -41.06 -98.15
CA HIS A 211 -72.03 -40.09 -98.24
C HIS A 211 -72.24 -39.49 -99.60
N THR A 212 -71.34 -39.75 -100.51
CA THR A 212 -71.41 -39.24 -101.90
C THR A 212 -71.74 -40.34 -102.99
N SER A 213 -72.24 -41.49 -102.54
CA SER A 213 -72.75 -42.55 -103.39
C SER A 213 -74.30 -42.62 -103.29
#